data_72022097f79529e8104578fae21c4af2
#
_entry.id   72022097f79529e8104578fae21c4af2
#
_cell.length_a   1.000
_cell.length_b   1.000
_cell.length_c   1.000
_cell.angle_alpha   90.00
_cell.angle_beta   90.00
_cell.angle_gamma   90.00
#
_symmetry.space_group_name_H-M   'P 1'
#
loop_
_entity.id
_entity.type
_entity.pdbx_description
1 polymer ?
#
loop_
_entity_poly.entity_id
_entity_poly.type
_entity_poly.pdbx_seq_one_letter_code
_entity_poly.pdbx_strand_id
1 'polypeptide(L)'
;MCDACIGKKDMEGSTAKALEVPLVLRGVRRVIVPVSDRLKSLEFYRDKLGMMARALPDGTWEVSTGQTALRFMECPQDKEGITMTFWLPIWELLQAQDRLRALGLQVNGPSERPGMEQVLTLKDPDGHNIELVARGSLSDLTKSRLELSEKRGRGPSGQTWENFYNAVSVEDMPWYTDCLDEDLITALSEYAPLPGRLLELGTGPGTAAARLAALGYEVVAVDIASAAIEQARLRFGDLNPHLTYKIADVCQPLFHLGSFDYAFDRGCFHGIAPERREQYVLHIAGVIRPGGRLFLKVFSRDEPGDRGPYRFTEAEITEIFKGTFSVLYDMKSTFGGTLTHSPKGLSFVLERQLA
;
A
#
# COMPACT_ATOMS: atom_id res chain seq x y z
N MET A 1 -29.36 -38.39 -3.11
CA MET A 1 -28.98 -39.58 -2.34
C MET A 1 -27.47 -39.69 -2.43
N CYS A 2 -26.79 -39.29 -1.38
CA CYS A 2 -25.35 -39.47 -1.28
C CYS A 2 -25.09 -40.07 0.09
N ASP A 3 -25.09 -41.44 0.11
CA ASP A 3 -24.73 -42.26 1.26
C ASP A 3 -23.22 -42.35 1.36
N ALA A 4 -22.66 -41.76 2.39
CA ALA A 4 -21.36 -42.11 2.95
C ALA A 4 -21.31 -41.65 4.40
N CYS A 5 -22.15 -42.24 5.25
CA CYS A 5 -21.98 -42.23 6.69
C CYS A 5 -21.33 -43.52 7.14
N ILE A 6 -20.18 -43.39 7.61
CA ILE A 6 -19.18 -44.28 8.13
C ILE A 6 -19.74 -45.13 9.26
N GLY A 7 -19.60 -46.46 9.10
CA GLY A 7 -19.87 -47.42 10.14
C GLY A 7 -18.89 -47.28 11.32
N LYS A 8 -19.46 -47.26 12.53
CA LYS A 8 -18.74 -47.54 13.76
C LYS A 8 -18.25 -48.98 13.70
N LYS A 9 -16.95 -49.19 13.75
CA LYS A 9 -16.34 -50.45 14.15
C LYS A 9 -15.51 -50.18 15.39
N ASP A 10 -15.91 -50.89 16.45
CA ASP A 10 -15.16 -50.96 17.69
C ASP A 10 -13.74 -51.46 17.42
N MET A 11 -12.76 -50.69 17.80
CA MET A 11 -11.38 -51.11 17.89
C MET A 11 -10.93 -50.99 19.34
N GLU A 12 -11.17 -52.05 20.08
CA GLU A 12 -10.41 -52.33 21.30
C GLU A 12 -8.98 -52.78 20.93
N GLY A 13 -8.00 -52.17 21.58
CA GLY A 13 -6.68 -52.74 21.77
C GLY A 13 -5.62 -52.47 20.69
N SER A 14 -5.15 -51.23 20.64
CA SER A 14 -3.77 -50.96 20.22
C SER A 14 -3.20 -49.86 21.10
N THR A 15 -2.27 -50.20 21.99
CA THR A 15 -1.42 -49.26 22.70
C THR A 15 -0.58 -48.50 21.66
N ALA A 16 -1.11 -47.35 21.25
CA ALA A 16 -0.34 -46.40 20.42
C ALA A 16 0.89 -45.95 21.23
N LYS A 17 2.08 -46.40 20.81
CA LYS A 17 3.34 -45.78 21.25
C LYS A 17 3.23 -44.29 21.03
N ALA A 18 3.27 -43.53 22.09
CA ALA A 18 3.33 -42.07 22.01
C ALA A 18 4.47 -41.68 21.08
N LEU A 19 4.17 -40.91 20.05
CA LEU A 19 5.19 -40.30 19.19
C LEU A 19 6.07 -39.42 20.07
N GLU A 20 7.33 -39.75 20.22
CA GLU A 20 8.30 -39.01 21.06
C GLU A 20 8.67 -37.63 20.55
N VAL A 21 8.23 -37.29 19.33
CA VAL A 21 8.49 -35.95 18.74
C VAL A 21 7.14 -35.23 18.51
N PRO A 22 6.92 -34.07 19.16
CA PRO A 22 5.70 -33.33 18.97
C PRO A 22 5.59 -32.84 17.50
N LEU A 23 4.40 -32.96 16.94
CA LEU A 23 4.10 -32.42 15.62
C LEU A 23 4.16 -30.89 15.67
N VAL A 24 5.13 -30.29 15.00
CA VAL A 24 5.26 -28.83 14.92
C VAL A 24 4.43 -28.31 13.74
N LEU A 25 3.26 -27.74 14.05
CA LEU A 25 2.44 -27.04 13.07
C LEU A 25 3.00 -25.63 12.81
N ARG A 26 3.32 -25.32 11.55
CA ARG A 26 3.92 -24.04 11.15
C ARG A 26 2.89 -22.96 10.76
N GLY A 27 1.60 -23.20 11.03
CA GLY A 27 0.52 -22.26 10.76
C GLY A 27 -0.52 -22.80 9.77
N VAL A 28 -1.53 -21.99 9.52
CA VAL A 28 -2.60 -22.29 8.58
C VAL A 28 -2.27 -21.65 7.24
N ARG A 29 -2.11 -22.48 6.20
CA ARG A 29 -1.79 -21.99 4.86
C ARG A 29 -3.01 -21.49 4.10
N ARG A 30 -4.16 -22.17 4.31
CA ARG A 30 -5.40 -21.86 3.59
C ARG A 30 -6.62 -22.12 4.46
N VAL A 31 -7.61 -21.23 4.35
CA VAL A 31 -8.96 -21.40 4.90
C VAL A 31 -9.93 -21.42 3.73
N ILE A 32 -10.83 -22.40 3.71
CA ILE A 32 -11.92 -22.47 2.73
C ILE A 32 -13.13 -21.82 3.35
N VAL A 33 -13.64 -20.77 2.70
CA VAL A 33 -14.80 -20.00 3.14
C VAL A 33 -15.99 -20.38 2.26
N PRO A 34 -17.06 -20.95 2.84
CA PRO A 34 -18.27 -21.23 2.09
C PRO A 34 -18.99 -19.93 1.74
N VAL A 35 -19.38 -19.74 0.50
CA VAL A 35 -20.02 -18.53 0.01
C VAL A 35 -21.16 -18.86 -0.95
N SER A 36 -22.15 -17.96 -1.08
CA SER A 36 -23.24 -18.09 -2.04
C SER A 36 -22.84 -17.65 -3.45
N ASP A 37 -21.93 -16.65 -3.53
CA ASP A 37 -21.47 -16.04 -4.77
C ASP A 37 -20.00 -15.66 -4.63
N ARG A 38 -19.12 -16.38 -5.33
CA ARG A 38 -17.66 -16.17 -5.29
C ARG A 38 -17.24 -14.79 -5.79
N LEU A 39 -17.94 -14.24 -6.76
CA LEU A 39 -17.57 -12.94 -7.33
C LEU A 39 -17.89 -11.80 -6.36
N LYS A 40 -19.05 -11.85 -5.70
CA LYS A 40 -19.40 -10.89 -4.65
C LYS A 40 -18.45 -10.96 -3.47
N SER A 41 -18.08 -12.16 -3.05
CA SER A 41 -17.11 -12.33 -1.97
C SER A 41 -15.73 -11.82 -2.39
N LEU A 42 -15.28 -12.14 -3.62
CA LEU A 42 -14.02 -11.61 -4.15
C LEU A 42 -14.00 -10.07 -4.17
N GLU A 43 -15.07 -9.42 -4.67
CA GLU A 43 -15.21 -7.96 -4.66
C GLU A 43 -15.14 -7.41 -3.23
N PHE A 44 -15.82 -8.04 -2.28
CA PHE A 44 -15.82 -7.60 -0.90
C PHE A 44 -14.42 -7.68 -0.27
N TYR A 45 -13.76 -8.83 -0.35
CA TYR A 45 -12.45 -9.02 0.28
C TYR A 45 -11.33 -8.28 -0.43
N ARG A 46 -11.35 -8.22 -1.77
CA ARG A 46 -10.35 -7.50 -2.55
C ARG A 46 -10.58 -5.98 -2.55
N ASP A 47 -11.79 -5.52 -2.90
CA ASP A 47 -12.02 -4.11 -3.22
C ASP A 47 -12.44 -3.30 -1.98
N LYS A 48 -13.20 -3.91 -1.05
CA LYS A 48 -13.63 -3.22 0.18
C LYS A 48 -12.67 -3.42 1.33
N LEU A 49 -12.22 -4.65 1.59
CA LEU A 49 -11.23 -4.92 2.63
C LEU A 49 -9.79 -4.66 2.18
N GLY A 50 -9.54 -4.56 0.87
CA GLY A 50 -8.22 -4.24 0.31
C GLY A 50 -7.24 -5.41 0.35
N MET A 51 -7.71 -6.65 0.34
CA MET A 51 -6.86 -7.84 0.39
C MET A 51 -6.32 -8.18 -1.00
N MET A 52 -5.09 -8.71 -1.07
CA MET A 52 -4.50 -9.17 -2.31
C MET A 52 -5.23 -10.40 -2.85
N ALA A 53 -5.67 -10.35 -4.11
CA ALA A 53 -6.32 -11.48 -4.77
C ALA A 53 -5.45 -12.03 -5.89
N ARG A 54 -5.39 -13.37 -6.01
CA ARG A 54 -4.65 -14.09 -7.04
C ARG A 54 -5.56 -15.10 -7.73
N ALA A 55 -5.57 -15.05 -9.08
CA ALA A 55 -6.21 -16.09 -9.87
C ALA A 55 -5.39 -17.39 -9.82
N LEU A 56 -6.07 -18.53 -9.74
CA LEU A 56 -5.47 -19.85 -9.77
C LEU A 56 -5.65 -20.50 -11.15
N PRO A 57 -4.81 -21.47 -11.52
CA PRO A 57 -4.91 -22.17 -12.81
C PRO A 57 -6.25 -22.88 -13.06
N ASP A 58 -6.99 -23.21 -12.00
CA ASP A 58 -8.31 -23.87 -12.07
C ASP A 58 -9.48 -22.86 -12.23
N GLY A 59 -9.16 -21.57 -12.47
CA GLY A 59 -10.14 -20.50 -12.64
C GLY A 59 -10.75 -19.99 -11.33
N THR A 60 -10.29 -20.45 -10.20
CA THR A 60 -10.70 -19.94 -8.88
C THR A 60 -9.78 -18.81 -8.40
N TRP A 61 -10.14 -18.17 -7.29
CA TRP A 61 -9.39 -17.07 -6.70
C TRP A 61 -9.00 -17.39 -5.25
N GLU A 62 -7.82 -16.96 -4.89
CA GLU A 62 -7.36 -16.88 -3.49
C GLU A 62 -7.17 -15.43 -3.09
N VAL A 63 -7.58 -15.10 -1.87
CA VAL A 63 -7.35 -13.78 -1.25
C VAL A 63 -6.35 -13.95 -0.11
N SER A 64 -5.27 -13.18 -0.14
CA SER A 64 -4.18 -13.30 0.84
C SER A 64 -4.42 -12.41 2.06
N THR A 65 -4.18 -12.98 3.24
CA THR A 65 -4.12 -12.29 4.53
C THR A 65 -2.68 -12.15 5.05
N GLY A 66 -1.69 -12.20 4.15
CA GLY A 66 -0.27 -12.29 4.45
C GLY A 66 0.21 -13.74 4.45
N GLN A 67 0.20 -14.44 5.58
CA GLN A 67 0.66 -15.82 5.69
C GLN A 67 -0.40 -16.88 5.35
N THR A 68 -1.68 -16.52 5.40
CA THR A 68 -2.81 -17.40 5.14
C THR A 68 -3.60 -16.93 3.92
N ALA A 69 -4.11 -17.85 3.11
CA ALA A 69 -5.01 -17.55 2.00
C ALA A 69 -6.45 -17.95 2.34
N LEU A 70 -7.43 -17.11 1.95
CA LEU A 70 -8.84 -17.46 1.93
C LEU A 70 -9.21 -17.92 0.51
N ARG A 71 -9.86 -19.08 0.39
CA ARG A 71 -10.41 -19.58 -0.87
C ARG A 71 -11.92 -19.71 -0.75
N PHE A 72 -12.66 -19.09 -1.64
CA PHE A 72 -14.12 -19.11 -1.63
C PHE A 72 -14.65 -20.31 -2.36
N MET A 73 -15.54 -21.06 -1.71
CA MET A 73 -16.20 -22.23 -2.27
C MET A 73 -17.71 -22.00 -2.27
N GLU A 74 -18.32 -21.98 -3.46
CA GLU A 74 -19.76 -21.89 -3.58
C GLU A 74 -20.44 -23.12 -3.02
N CYS A 75 -21.39 -22.89 -2.11
CA CYS A 75 -22.25 -23.93 -1.58
C CYS A 75 -23.66 -23.37 -1.32
N PRO A 76 -24.73 -24.20 -1.42
CA PRO A 76 -26.08 -23.79 -1.03
C PRO A 76 -26.09 -23.31 0.42
N GLN A 77 -26.75 -22.17 0.66
CA GLN A 77 -26.84 -21.57 2.00
C GLN A 77 -27.74 -22.40 2.91
N ASP A 78 -27.15 -22.98 3.95
CA ASP A 78 -27.84 -23.50 5.14
C ASP A 78 -26.88 -23.59 6.34
N LYS A 79 -25.84 -22.76 6.41
CA LYS A 79 -24.81 -22.89 7.46
C LYS A 79 -24.68 -21.60 8.27
N GLU A 80 -24.48 -21.78 9.57
CA GLU A 80 -24.06 -20.71 10.47
C GLU A 80 -22.80 -20.03 9.93
N GLY A 81 -22.81 -18.69 9.90
CA GLY A 81 -21.67 -17.90 9.45
C GLY A 81 -20.43 -18.14 10.31
N ILE A 82 -19.29 -18.24 9.69
CA ILE A 82 -18.01 -18.32 10.41
C ILE A 82 -17.58 -16.94 10.90
N THR A 83 -16.71 -16.91 11.91
CA THR A 83 -16.03 -15.68 12.35
C THR A 83 -14.58 -15.72 11.89
N MET A 84 -14.14 -14.67 11.19
CA MET A 84 -12.76 -14.48 10.76
C MET A 84 -12.18 -13.27 11.46
N THR A 85 -11.07 -13.46 12.18
CA THR A 85 -10.40 -12.39 12.91
C THR A 85 -9.11 -12.02 12.21
N PHE A 86 -8.95 -10.74 11.90
CA PHE A 86 -7.76 -10.17 11.28
C PHE A 86 -7.10 -9.17 12.23
N TRP A 87 -5.78 -9.26 12.35
CA TRP A 87 -5.00 -8.35 13.17
C TRP A 87 -4.56 -7.14 12.35
N LEU A 88 -4.72 -5.96 12.95
CA LEU A 88 -4.26 -4.69 12.43
C LEU A 88 -3.40 -3.97 13.48
N PRO A 89 -2.45 -3.13 13.06
CA PRO A 89 -1.88 -2.14 13.96
C PRO A 89 -2.96 -1.23 14.53
N ILE A 90 -2.81 -0.79 15.79
CA ILE A 90 -3.83 0.02 16.50
C ILE A 90 -4.18 1.31 15.75
N TRP A 91 -3.22 1.91 15.08
CA TRP A 91 -3.40 3.14 14.31
C TRP A 91 -4.19 2.90 12.99
N GLU A 92 -4.17 1.69 12.44
CA GLU A 92 -4.97 1.34 11.26
C GLU A 92 -6.44 1.09 11.59
N LEU A 93 -6.76 0.68 12.81
CA LEU A 93 -8.10 0.25 13.18
C LEU A 93 -9.16 1.36 12.99
N LEU A 94 -8.86 2.60 13.39
CA LEU A 94 -9.77 3.73 13.20
C LEU A 94 -9.88 4.16 11.75
N GLN A 95 -8.77 4.11 11.02
CA GLN A 95 -8.80 4.41 9.58
C GLN A 95 -9.61 3.36 8.81
N ALA A 96 -9.48 2.09 9.20
CA ALA A 96 -10.30 1.02 8.66
C ALA A 96 -11.79 1.28 8.92
N GLN A 97 -12.16 1.72 10.12
CA GLN A 97 -13.53 2.07 10.46
C GLN A 97 -14.10 3.17 9.54
N ASP A 98 -13.38 4.29 9.44
CA ASP A 98 -13.83 5.44 8.63
C ASP A 98 -13.93 5.05 7.14
N ARG A 99 -12.93 4.33 6.62
CA ARG A 99 -12.90 3.86 5.23
C ARG A 99 -14.06 2.89 4.93
N LEU A 100 -14.28 1.90 5.77
CA LEU A 100 -15.32 0.89 5.54
C LEU A 100 -16.71 1.50 5.63
N ARG A 101 -16.93 2.47 6.53
CA ARG A 101 -18.17 3.25 6.59
C ARG A 101 -18.39 4.12 5.36
N ALA A 102 -17.33 4.75 4.85
CA ALA A 102 -17.40 5.53 3.60
C ALA A 102 -17.75 4.65 2.38
N LEU A 103 -17.40 3.36 2.41
CA LEU A 103 -17.80 2.36 1.42
C LEU A 103 -19.22 1.80 1.65
N GLY A 104 -19.98 2.36 2.58
CA GLY A 104 -21.37 1.99 2.88
C GLY A 104 -21.52 0.72 3.73
N LEU A 105 -20.43 0.22 4.34
CA LEU A 105 -20.50 -0.96 5.19
C LEU A 105 -20.93 -0.61 6.62
N GLN A 106 -21.74 -1.48 7.22
CA GLN A 106 -22.10 -1.37 8.63
C GLN A 106 -20.94 -1.91 9.48
N VAL A 107 -20.25 -1.02 10.18
CA VAL A 107 -19.11 -1.34 11.05
C VAL A 107 -19.46 -0.96 12.48
N ASN A 108 -19.43 -1.94 13.38
CA ASN A 108 -19.66 -1.75 14.80
C ASN A 108 -18.34 -1.66 15.56
N GLY A 109 -18.34 -0.92 16.67
CA GLY A 109 -17.15 -0.71 17.49
C GLY A 109 -16.45 0.63 17.19
N PRO A 110 -15.21 0.85 17.63
CA PRO A 110 -14.40 -0.12 18.37
C PRO A 110 -14.98 -0.45 19.76
N SER A 111 -14.87 -1.71 20.13
CA SER A 111 -15.21 -2.20 21.47
C SER A 111 -13.97 -2.82 22.12
N GLU A 112 -13.79 -2.60 23.42
CA GLU A 112 -12.65 -3.14 24.16
C GLU A 112 -12.92 -4.56 24.66
N ARG A 113 -11.96 -5.46 24.46
CA ARG A 113 -11.95 -6.82 25.00
C ARG A 113 -10.82 -7.00 26.01
N PRO A 114 -10.89 -8.04 26.87
CA PRO A 114 -9.80 -8.38 27.79
C PRO A 114 -8.45 -8.52 27.05
N GLY A 115 -7.38 -7.99 27.65
CA GLY A 115 -6.05 -7.96 27.03
C GLY A 115 -5.76 -6.70 26.22
N MET A 116 -6.53 -5.61 26.42
CA MET A 116 -6.40 -4.33 25.69
C MET A 116 -6.62 -4.50 24.19
N GLU A 117 -7.50 -5.38 23.77
CA GLU A 117 -7.86 -5.56 22.38
C GLU A 117 -9.01 -4.62 22.00
N GLN A 118 -8.83 -3.85 20.95
CA GLN A 118 -9.86 -3.04 20.31
C GLN A 118 -10.40 -3.78 19.10
N VAL A 119 -11.71 -3.92 18.98
CA VAL A 119 -12.34 -4.76 17.97
C VAL A 119 -13.37 -3.98 17.18
N LEU A 120 -13.23 -3.97 15.85
CA LEU A 120 -14.32 -3.62 14.95
C LEU A 120 -14.95 -4.89 14.40
N THR A 121 -16.27 -4.88 14.28
CA THR A 121 -17.00 -6.01 13.69
C THR A 121 -17.84 -5.54 12.51
N LEU A 122 -17.87 -6.36 11.47
CA LEU A 122 -18.71 -6.19 10.29
C LEU A 122 -19.12 -7.56 9.75
N LYS A 123 -19.99 -7.55 8.75
CA LYS A 123 -20.39 -8.77 8.05
C LYS A 123 -19.95 -8.72 6.60
N ASP A 124 -19.57 -9.86 6.06
CA ASP A 124 -19.38 -10.04 4.63
C ASP A 124 -20.74 -10.25 3.92
N PRO A 125 -20.79 -10.35 2.58
CA PRO A 125 -22.03 -10.54 1.81
C PRO A 125 -22.79 -11.82 2.13
N ASP A 126 -22.13 -12.83 2.68
CA ASP A 126 -22.70 -14.13 3.06
C ASP A 126 -23.08 -14.19 4.55
N GLY A 127 -22.91 -13.08 5.29
CA GLY A 127 -23.26 -12.97 6.71
C GLY A 127 -22.19 -13.50 7.66
N HIS A 128 -21.00 -13.87 7.16
CA HIS A 128 -19.85 -14.21 8.00
C HIS A 128 -19.43 -13.02 8.86
N ASN A 129 -19.04 -13.28 10.10
CA ASN A 129 -18.51 -12.23 10.97
C ASN A 129 -17.04 -11.96 10.63
N ILE A 130 -16.72 -10.70 10.39
CA ILE A 130 -15.35 -10.22 10.25
C ILE A 130 -15.02 -9.41 11.51
N GLU A 131 -13.95 -9.78 12.17
CA GLU A 131 -13.38 -9.04 13.28
C GLU A 131 -12.03 -8.46 12.88
N LEU A 132 -11.90 -7.14 12.98
CA LEU A 132 -10.64 -6.44 12.85
C LEU A 132 -10.17 -6.08 14.25
N VAL A 133 -9.04 -6.63 14.67
CA VAL A 133 -8.56 -6.56 16.05
C VAL A 133 -7.20 -5.89 16.11
N ALA A 134 -7.04 -4.97 17.06
CA ALA A 134 -5.77 -4.32 17.34
C ALA A 134 -5.49 -4.29 18.84
N ARG A 135 -4.22 -4.36 19.25
CA ARG A 135 -3.81 -4.18 20.65
C ARG A 135 -3.45 -2.73 20.93
N GLY A 136 -3.97 -2.20 22.02
CA GLY A 136 -3.74 -0.84 22.49
C GLY A 136 -4.94 -0.28 23.21
N SER A 137 -4.77 0.86 23.90
CA SER A 137 -5.87 1.53 24.60
C SER A 137 -6.64 2.48 23.68
N LEU A 138 -7.88 2.82 24.04
CA LEU A 138 -8.65 3.86 23.37
C LEU A 138 -7.94 5.24 23.41
N SER A 139 -7.16 5.50 24.46
CA SER A 139 -6.32 6.70 24.56
C SER A 139 -5.18 6.69 23.51
N ASP A 140 -4.60 5.53 23.23
CA ASP A 140 -3.59 5.36 22.17
C ASP A 140 -4.20 5.55 20.78
N LEU A 141 -5.43 5.09 20.58
CA LEU A 141 -6.22 5.35 19.36
C LEU A 141 -6.45 6.85 19.14
N THR A 142 -6.91 7.56 20.18
CA THR A 142 -7.21 9.00 20.09
C THR A 142 -5.92 9.80 19.88
N LYS A 143 -4.84 9.44 20.58
CA LYS A 143 -3.52 10.05 20.42
C LYS A 143 -2.96 9.79 19.03
N SER A 144 -3.03 8.55 18.54
CA SER A 144 -2.65 8.20 17.17
C SER A 144 -3.47 8.96 16.11
N ARG A 145 -4.77 9.19 16.34
CA ARG A 145 -5.61 9.98 15.41
C ARG A 145 -5.21 11.45 15.36
N LEU A 146 -4.92 12.07 16.51
CA LEU A 146 -4.42 13.43 16.61
C LEU A 146 -3.02 13.53 15.95
N GLU A 147 -2.13 12.62 16.28
CA GLU A 147 -0.78 12.58 15.71
C GLU A 147 -0.79 12.31 14.19
N LEU A 148 -1.70 11.45 13.68
CA LEU A 148 -1.85 11.20 12.24
C LEU A 148 -2.48 12.38 11.51
N SER A 149 -3.41 13.13 12.13
CA SER A 149 -3.97 14.34 11.53
C SER A 149 -2.93 15.47 11.46
N GLU A 150 -2.01 15.54 12.43
CA GLU A 150 -0.90 16.49 12.46
C GLU A 150 0.28 16.07 11.57
N LYS A 151 0.45 14.75 11.34
CA LYS A 151 1.57 14.16 10.58
C LYS A 151 1.25 13.86 9.11
N ARG A 152 0.04 14.15 8.63
CA ARG A 152 -0.22 14.16 7.18
C ARG A 152 0.64 15.25 6.57
N GLY A 153 1.52 14.86 5.66
CA GLY A 153 2.58 15.65 5.05
C GLY A 153 2.38 17.15 5.09
N ARG A 154 3.30 17.87 5.73
CA ARG A 154 3.27 19.33 5.77
C ARG A 154 3.92 19.86 4.49
N GLY A 155 3.19 20.71 3.78
CA GLY A 155 3.76 21.51 2.71
C GLY A 155 4.88 22.43 3.19
N PRO A 156 5.60 23.13 2.30
CA PRO A 156 6.80 23.92 2.60
C PRO A 156 6.64 24.97 3.70
N SER A 157 5.42 25.44 3.97
CA SER A 157 5.09 26.47 4.97
C SER A 157 4.37 25.93 6.22
N GLY A 158 4.39 24.61 6.45
CA GLY A 158 3.63 23.99 7.54
C GLY A 158 2.13 23.81 7.25
N GLN A 159 1.66 24.19 6.07
CA GLN A 159 0.33 23.91 5.57
C GLN A 159 0.19 22.41 5.21
N THR A 160 -1.05 21.90 5.16
CA THR A 160 -1.29 20.58 4.56
C THR A 160 -1.04 20.67 3.05
N TRP A 161 -0.67 19.57 2.41
CA TRP A 161 -0.52 19.51 0.95
C TRP A 161 -1.79 19.95 0.22
N GLU A 162 -2.97 19.59 0.71
CA GLU A 162 -4.25 20.05 0.17
C GLU A 162 -4.35 21.56 0.11
N ASN A 163 -4.04 22.25 1.23
CA ASN A 163 -4.08 23.71 1.30
C ASN A 163 -3.01 24.34 0.41
N PHE A 164 -1.83 23.75 0.32
CA PHE A 164 -0.75 24.23 -0.53
C PHE A 164 -1.17 24.23 -2.00
N TYR A 165 -1.66 23.09 -2.52
CA TYR A 165 -2.09 22.98 -3.92
C TYR A 165 -3.30 23.86 -4.25
N ASN A 166 -4.16 24.18 -3.29
CA ASN A 166 -5.25 25.14 -3.46
C ASN A 166 -4.79 26.61 -3.49
N ALA A 167 -3.64 26.92 -2.89
CA ALA A 167 -3.19 28.30 -2.69
C ALA A 167 -2.10 28.75 -3.67
N VAL A 168 -1.35 27.82 -4.29
CA VAL A 168 -0.16 28.12 -5.09
C VAL A 168 -0.38 27.72 -6.54
N SER A 169 -0.11 28.63 -7.47
CA SER A 169 -0.12 28.31 -8.91
C SER A 169 0.97 27.29 -9.22
N VAL A 170 0.72 26.41 -10.18
CA VAL A 170 1.67 25.35 -10.54
C VAL A 170 3.05 25.90 -10.91
N GLU A 171 3.08 26.97 -11.67
CA GLU A 171 4.28 27.65 -12.17
C GLU A 171 5.10 28.31 -11.05
N ASP A 172 4.48 28.59 -9.90
CA ASP A 172 5.12 29.19 -8.72
C ASP A 172 5.61 28.13 -7.71
N MET A 173 5.34 26.84 -7.96
CA MET A 173 5.79 25.78 -7.06
C MET A 173 7.30 25.58 -7.16
N PRO A 174 8.04 25.54 -6.03
CA PRO A 174 9.50 25.46 -6.02
C PRO A 174 10.09 24.27 -6.81
N TRP A 175 9.35 23.17 -6.90
CA TRP A 175 9.77 21.92 -7.57
C TRP A 175 9.21 21.76 -8.98
N TYR A 176 8.44 22.73 -9.46
CA TYR A 176 7.80 22.64 -10.77
C TYR A 176 8.82 22.64 -11.89
N THR A 177 8.65 21.66 -12.79
CA THR A 177 9.31 21.59 -14.10
C THR A 177 8.28 21.18 -15.13
N ASP A 178 8.49 21.57 -16.39
CA ASP A 178 7.64 21.16 -17.52
C ASP A 178 8.21 19.94 -18.27
N CYS A 179 9.32 19.37 -17.81
CA CYS A 179 10.00 18.23 -18.37
C CYS A 179 10.24 17.12 -17.34
N LEU A 180 10.65 15.94 -17.81
CA LEU A 180 11.14 14.88 -16.94
C LEU A 180 12.48 15.26 -16.32
N ASP A 181 12.70 14.75 -15.12
CA ASP A 181 13.98 14.85 -14.43
C ASP A 181 15.06 14.10 -15.22
N GLU A 182 16.22 14.75 -15.42
CA GLU A 182 17.32 14.20 -16.22
C GLU A 182 17.89 12.88 -15.67
N ASP A 183 17.97 12.79 -14.32
CA ASP A 183 18.43 11.56 -13.68
C ASP A 183 17.45 10.41 -13.96
N LEU A 184 16.13 10.71 -13.95
CA LEU A 184 15.14 9.71 -14.28
C LEU A 184 15.28 9.23 -15.74
N ILE A 185 15.46 10.15 -16.68
CA ILE A 185 15.64 9.79 -18.11
C ILE A 185 16.85 8.85 -18.26
N THR A 186 17.97 9.19 -17.62
CA THR A 186 19.17 8.38 -17.62
C THR A 186 18.92 7.00 -17.01
N ALA A 187 18.33 6.98 -15.80
CA ALA A 187 18.05 5.74 -15.09
C ALA A 187 17.02 4.84 -15.83
N LEU A 188 16.00 5.42 -16.48
CA LEU A 188 15.05 4.64 -17.27
C LEU A 188 15.72 3.97 -18.47
N SER A 189 16.63 4.66 -19.16
CA SER A 189 17.33 4.10 -20.32
C SER A 189 18.18 2.87 -19.98
N GLU A 190 18.74 2.82 -18.77
CA GLU A 190 19.64 1.75 -18.31
C GLU A 190 18.88 0.66 -17.54
N TYR A 191 17.98 1.07 -16.66
CA TYR A 191 17.33 0.16 -15.70
C TYR A 191 15.87 -0.15 -16.03
N ALA A 192 15.23 0.52 -16.98
CA ALA A 192 13.88 0.24 -17.46
C ALA A 192 13.77 0.40 -18.98
N PRO A 193 14.58 -0.33 -19.78
CA PRO A 193 14.70 -0.10 -21.23
C PRO A 193 13.41 -0.43 -22.00
N LEU A 194 12.48 -1.14 -21.39
CA LEU A 194 11.18 -1.46 -21.97
C LEU A 194 10.07 -0.77 -21.15
N PRO A 195 9.14 -0.07 -21.81
CA PRO A 195 7.96 0.43 -21.13
C PRO A 195 7.19 -0.68 -20.43
N GLY A 196 6.67 -0.37 -19.25
CA GLY A 196 5.91 -1.27 -18.41
C GLY A 196 4.90 -0.49 -17.59
N ARG A 197 4.33 -1.13 -16.59
CA ARG A 197 3.39 -0.49 -15.68
C ARG A 197 4.15 0.26 -14.59
N LEU A 198 3.92 1.57 -14.46
CA LEU A 198 4.66 2.47 -13.59
C LEU A 198 3.73 3.20 -12.61
N LEU A 199 4.10 3.19 -11.32
CA LEU A 199 3.44 3.95 -10.26
C LEU A 199 4.25 5.22 -9.96
N GLU A 200 3.67 6.39 -10.17
CA GLU A 200 4.26 7.66 -9.72
C GLU A 200 3.70 8.05 -8.35
N LEU A 201 4.60 8.31 -7.40
CA LEU A 201 4.31 8.58 -6.00
C LEU A 201 4.45 10.08 -5.71
N GLY A 202 3.36 10.73 -5.25
CA GLY A 202 3.34 12.17 -5.06
C GLY A 202 3.44 12.93 -6.36
N THR A 203 2.55 12.64 -7.31
CA THR A 203 2.61 13.19 -8.69
C THR A 203 2.48 14.72 -8.75
N GLY A 204 1.94 15.36 -7.70
CA GLY A 204 1.69 16.80 -7.70
C GLY A 204 0.87 17.23 -8.92
N PRO A 205 1.33 18.25 -9.69
CA PRO A 205 0.62 18.76 -10.87
C PRO A 205 0.71 17.85 -12.12
N GLY A 206 1.23 16.61 -11.99
CA GLY A 206 1.11 15.56 -12.99
C GLY A 206 2.07 15.61 -14.18
N THR A 207 3.08 16.48 -14.16
CA THR A 207 3.97 16.65 -15.32
C THR A 207 4.74 15.39 -15.67
N ALA A 208 5.38 14.73 -14.69
CA ALA A 208 6.18 13.55 -14.95
C ALA A 208 5.30 12.36 -15.38
N ALA A 209 4.13 12.17 -14.75
CA ALA A 209 3.16 11.16 -15.17
C ALA A 209 2.78 11.28 -16.66
N ALA A 210 2.43 12.49 -17.08
CA ALA A 210 2.04 12.75 -18.46
C ALA A 210 3.18 12.49 -19.46
N ARG A 211 4.41 12.87 -19.11
CA ARG A 211 5.59 12.62 -19.93
C ARG A 211 5.96 11.13 -20.02
N LEU A 212 5.87 10.41 -18.87
CA LEU A 212 6.10 8.96 -18.83
C LEU A 212 5.06 8.19 -19.66
N ALA A 213 3.80 8.58 -19.58
CA ALA A 213 2.75 8.00 -20.42
C ALA A 213 2.97 8.26 -21.92
N ALA A 214 3.50 9.44 -22.27
CA ALA A 214 3.89 9.76 -23.66
C ALA A 214 5.08 8.93 -24.15
N LEU A 215 5.92 8.41 -23.24
CA LEU A 215 7.01 7.47 -23.55
C LEU A 215 6.53 6.01 -23.64
N GLY A 216 5.24 5.74 -23.47
CA GLY A 216 4.64 4.42 -23.63
C GLY A 216 4.50 3.61 -22.33
N TYR A 217 4.81 4.20 -21.16
CA TYR A 217 4.51 3.54 -19.87
C TYR A 217 3.00 3.58 -19.58
N GLU A 218 2.48 2.50 -18.97
CA GLU A 218 1.14 2.53 -18.36
C GLU A 218 1.27 3.13 -16.95
N VAL A 219 0.90 4.40 -16.81
CA VAL A 219 1.15 5.18 -15.59
C VAL A 219 -0.08 5.25 -14.72
N VAL A 220 0.07 4.87 -13.46
CA VAL A 220 -0.85 5.23 -12.37
C VAL A 220 -0.13 6.26 -11.50
N ALA A 221 -0.66 7.47 -11.44
CA ALA A 221 -0.07 8.58 -10.72
C ALA A 221 -0.91 8.90 -9.47
N VAL A 222 -0.29 8.95 -8.31
CA VAL A 222 -1.00 9.16 -7.04
C VAL A 222 -0.48 10.38 -6.30
N ASP A 223 -1.39 11.06 -5.60
CA ASP A 223 -1.08 12.09 -4.62
C ASP A 223 -2.08 12.01 -3.47
N ILE A 224 -1.68 12.45 -2.28
CA ILE A 224 -2.56 12.52 -1.11
C ILE A 224 -3.52 13.70 -1.20
N ALA A 225 -3.15 14.76 -1.92
CA ALA A 225 -3.94 15.97 -2.08
C ALA A 225 -4.89 15.82 -3.28
N SER A 226 -6.19 15.96 -3.03
CA SER A 226 -7.19 15.98 -4.10
C SER A 226 -6.98 17.15 -5.05
N ALA A 227 -6.57 18.30 -4.54
CA ALA A 227 -6.27 19.50 -5.33
C ALA A 227 -5.10 19.27 -6.31
N ALA A 228 -4.07 18.50 -5.93
CA ALA A 228 -2.98 18.13 -6.84
C ALA A 228 -3.51 17.27 -8.01
N ILE A 229 -4.33 16.27 -7.71
CA ILE A 229 -4.93 15.40 -8.71
C ILE A 229 -5.86 16.17 -9.66
N GLU A 230 -6.63 17.12 -9.13
CA GLU A 230 -7.48 17.99 -9.93
C GLU A 230 -6.65 18.87 -10.89
N GLN A 231 -5.59 19.52 -10.38
CA GLN A 231 -4.66 20.29 -11.21
C GLN A 231 -4.01 19.42 -12.29
N ALA A 232 -3.57 18.20 -11.97
CA ALA A 232 -2.98 17.28 -12.92
C ALA A 232 -3.97 16.91 -14.05
N ARG A 233 -5.23 16.62 -13.71
CA ARG A 233 -6.29 16.34 -14.68
C ARG A 233 -6.64 17.56 -15.56
N LEU A 234 -6.73 18.74 -14.98
CA LEU A 234 -6.98 19.97 -15.73
C LEU A 234 -5.87 20.26 -16.74
N ARG A 235 -4.61 19.94 -16.43
CA ARG A 235 -3.45 20.22 -17.29
C ARG A 235 -3.26 19.20 -18.39
N PHE A 236 -3.43 17.92 -18.07
CA PHE A 236 -3.08 16.82 -18.99
C PHE A 236 -4.28 15.99 -19.41
N GLY A 237 -5.44 16.20 -18.78
CA GLY A 237 -6.69 15.51 -19.09
C GLY A 237 -6.68 14.02 -18.77
N ASP A 238 -7.83 13.40 -19.03
CA ASP A 238 -8.01 11.94 -18.97
C ASP A 238 -7.96 11.32 -20.38
N LEU A 239 -7.37 12.05 -21.36
CA LEU A 239 -7.38 11.65 -22.76
C LEU A 239 -6.32 10.62 -23.14
N ASN A 240 -5.29 10.45 -22.31
CA ASN A 240 -4.28 9.44 -22.54
C ASN A 240 -4.70 8.12 -21.88
N PRO A 241 -5.01 7.06 -22.66
CA PRO A 241 -5.47 5.78 -22.11
C PRO A 241 -4.41 5.09 -21.24
N HIS A 242 -3.15 5.52 -21.34
CA HIS A 242 -2.04 4.99 -20.55
C HIS A 242 -1.78 5.78 -19.25
N LEU A 243 -2.63 6.74 -18.90
CA LEU A 243 -2.45 7.60 -17.72
C LEU A 243 -3.70 7.61 -16.85
N THR A 244 -3.53 7.28 -15.58
CA THR A 244 -4.60 7.31 -14.58
C THR A 244 -4.15 8.08 -13.35
N TYR A 245 -4.91 9.12 -12.96
CA TYR A 245 -4.68 9.87 -11.72
C TYR A 245 -5.60 9.37 -10.60
N LYS A 246 -5.03 9.13 -9.40
CA LYS A 246 -5.79 8.67 -8.22
C LYS A 246 -5.35 9.38 -6.95
N ILE A 247 -6.30 9.62 -6.05
CA ILE A 247 -6.00 10.10 -4.71
C ILE A 247 -5.60 8.89 -3.87
N ALA A 248 -4.37 8.90 -3.33
CA ALA A 248 -3.88 7.87 -2.43
C ALA A 248 -2.80 8.38 -1.50
N ASP A 249 -2.76 7.87 -0.28
CA ASP A 249 -1.67 8.06 0.67
C ASP A 249 -0.65 6.92 0.49
N VAL A 250 0.56 7.24 0.07
CA VAL A 250 1.64 6.28 -0.19
C VAL A 250 2.09 5.51 1.06
N CYS A 251 1.73 6.00 2.24
CA CYS A 251 1.93 5.29 3.51
C CYS A 251 0.72 4.42 3.91
N GLN A 252 -0.21 4.18 3.00
CA GLN A 252 -1.34 3.26 3.16
C GLN A 252 -1.26 2.14 2.12
N PRO A 253 -1.97 1.01 2.33
CA PRO A 253 -1.98 -0.09 1.37
C PRO A 253 -2.41 0.34 -0.03
N LEU A 254 -1.57 0.04 -1.04
CA LEU A 254 -1.76 0.44 -2.44
C LEU A 254 -2.14 -0.72 -3.37
N PHE A 255 -2.33 -1.93 -2.85
CA PHE A 255 -2.58 -3.12 -3.69
C PHE A 255 -3.87 -3.04 -4.53
N HIS A 256 -4.83 -2.19 -4.16
CA HIS A 256 -6.00 -1.87 -4.99
C HIS A 256 -5.64 -1.18 -6.33
N LEU A 257 -4.41 -0.70 -6.46
CA LEU A 257 -3.89 -0.12 -7.70
C LEU A 257 -3.32 -1.18 -8.65
N GLY A 258 -3.14 -2.42 -8.18
CA GLY A 258 -2.54 -3.52 -8.92
C GLY A 258 -1.03 -3.66 -8.70
N SER A 259 -0.35 -4.37 -9.61
CA SER A 259 1.09 -4.63 -9.54
C SER A 259 1.83 -3.81 -10.59
N PHE A 260 3.05 -3.39 -10.28
CA PHE A 260 3.86 -2.50 -11.10
C PHE A 260 5.24 -3.09 -11.39
N ASP A 261 5.76 -2.78 -12.57
CA ASP A 261 7.13 -3.07 -12.96
C ASP A 261 8.10 -2.06 -12.36
N TYR A 262 7.61 -0.82 -12.27
CA TYR A 262 8.38 0.32 -11.83
C TYR A 262 7.59 1.21 -10.89
N ALA A 263 8.30 1.94 -10.02
CA ALA A 263 7.77 3.10 -9.33
C ALA A 263 8.73 4.27 -9.44
N PHE A 264 8.19 5.50 -9.37
CA PHE A 264 8.96 6.73 -9.39
C PHE A 264 8.52 7.66 -8.27
N ASP A 265 9.50 8.16 -7.52
CA ASP A 265 9.33 9.15 -6.44
C ASP A 265 10.36 10.27 -6.61
N ARG A 266 9.88 11.47 -6.91
CA ARG A 266 10.69 12.67 -6.94
C ARG A 266 10.22 13.65 -5.89
N GLY A 267 10.66 13.43 -4.64
CA GLY A 267 10.36 14.37 -3.57
C GLY A 267 9.10 14.08 -2.76
N CYS A 268 8.46 12.93 -2.92
CA CYS A 268 7.40 12.49 -2.02
C CYS A 268 7.99 11.92 -0.72
N PHE A 269 8.93 10.98 -0.83
CA PHE A 269 9.53 10.31 0.32
C PHE A 269 10.20 11.27 1.30
N HIS A 270 10.89 12.30 0.80
CA HIS A 270 11.55 13.28 1.68
C HIS A 270 10.59 14.20 2.43
N GLY A 271 9.30 14.20 2.09
CA GLY A 271 8.23 14.85 2.84
C GLY A 271 7.63 13.95 3.93
N ILE A 272 7.99 12.67 3.98
CA ILE A 272 7.40 11.70 4.90
C ILE A 272 8.11 11.74 6.25
N ALA A 273 7.31 11.87 7.31
CA ALA A 273 7.79 11.84 8.68
C ALA A 273 8.49 10.50 9.01
N PRO A 274 9.55 10.49 9.82
CA PRO A 274 10.35 9.30 10.11
C PRO A 274 9.52 8.09 10.53
N GLU A 275 8.47 8.31 11.33
CA GLU A 275 7.59 7.28 11.89
C GLU A 275 6.72 6.58 10.83
N ARG A 276 6.62 7.16 9.64
CA ARG A 276 5.80 6.64 8.53
C ARG A 276 6.63 6.02 7.39
N ARG A 277 7.96 6.09 7.46
CA ARG A 277 8.84 5.64 6.37
C ARG A 277 8.80 4.12 6.20
N GLU A 278 8.67 3.38 7.30
CA GLU A 278 8.53 1.93 7.26
C GLU A 278 7.26 1.52 6.51
N GLN A 279 6.12 2.19 6.77
CA GLN A 279 4.87 1.94 6.05
C GLN A 279 5.01 2.27 4.55
N TYR A 280 5.66 3.39 4.22
CA TYR A 280 5.96 3.71 2.82
C TYR A 280 6.71 2.56 2.15
N VAL A 281 7.84 2.11 2.71
CA VAL A 281 8.65 1.02 2.15
C VAL A 281 7.83 -0.25 1.99
N LEU A 282 7.07 -0.64 3.03
CA LEU A 282 6.23 -1.83 3.02
C LEU A 282 5.16 -1.78 1.92
N HIS A 283 4.45 -0.66 1.80
CA HIS A 283 3.33 -0.56 0.86
C HIS A 283 3.80 -0.42 -0.59
N ILE A 284 4.90 0.30 -0.83
CA ILE A 284 5.50 0.36 -2.17
C ILE A 284 6.04 -1.01 -2.58
N ALA A 285 6.73 -1.71 -1.68
CA ALA A 285 7.19 -3.06 -1.95
C ALA A 285 6.04 -4.04 -2.23
N GLY A 286 4.89 -3.85 -1.57
CA GLY A 286 3.70 -4.68 -1.77
C GLY A 286 3.09 -4.58 -3.17
N VAL A 287 3.38 -3.51 -3.92
CA VAL A 287 2.83 -3.28 -5.26
C VAL A 287 3.87 -3.35 -6.38
N ILE A 288 5.16 -3.20 -6.08
CA ILE A 288 6.23 -3.44 -7.06
C ILE A 288 6.48 -4.97 -7.11
N ARG A 289 6.49 -5.54 -8.30
CA ARG A 289 6.82 -6.97 -8.48
C ARG A 289 8.27 -7.28 -8.02
N PRO A 290 8.59 -8.50 -7.57
CA PRO A 290 9.97 -8.91 -7.33
C PRO A 290 10.84 -8.68 -8.58
N GLY A 291 12.02 -8.05 -8.40
CA GLY A 291 12.88 -7.60 -9.50
C GLY A 291 12.42 -6.31 -10.19
N GLY A 292 11.27 -5.76 -9.81
CA GLY A 292 10.83 -4.43 -10.24
C GLY A 292 11.63 -3.32 -9.55
N ARG A 293 11.55 -2.09 -10.05
CA ARG A 293 12.45 -1.01 -9.64
C ARG A 293 11.71 0.23 -9.15
N LEU A 294 12.27 0.82 -8.09
CA LEU A 294 11.89 2.13 -7.58
C LEU A 294 13.00 3.13 -7.96
N PHE A 295 12.64 4.15 -8.72
CA PHE A 295 13.47 5.33 -9.00
C PHE A 295 13.13 6.39 -7.95
N LEU A 296 14.07 6.64 -7.05
CA LEU A 296 13.86 7.51 -5.88
C LEU A 296 14.78 8.71 -5.93
N LYS A 297 14.23 9.92 -5.79
CA LYS A 297 15.02 11.16 -5.65
C LYS A 297 14.64 11.90 -4.38
N VAL A 298 15.63 12.18 -3.53
CA VAL A 298 15.45 12.81 -2.21
C VAL A 298 16.44 13.96 -2.02
N PHE A 299 16.17 14.88 -1.07
CA PHE A 299 17.12 15.92 -0.70
C PHE A 299 18.34 15.31 -0.01
N SER A 300 19.52 15.79 -0.43
CA SER A 300 20.80 15.42 0.18
C SER A 300 21.00 16.12 1.52
N ARG A 301 21.70 15.46 2.44
CA ARG A 301 22.19 16.08 3.68
C ARG A 301 23.17 17.25 3.43
N ASP A 302 23.79 17.25 2.24
CA ASP A 302 24.67 18.32 1.77
C ASP A 302 23.93 19.60 1.37
N GLU A 303 22.57 19.57 1.29
CA GLU A 303 21.78 20.78 1.05
C GLU A 303 21.77 21.66 2.30
N PRO A 304 22.20 22.93 2.19
CA PRO A 304 22.30 23.81 3.35
C PRO A 304 20.92 24.20 3.91
N GLY A 305 20.92 24.59 5.19
CA GLY A 305 19.71 25.03 5.91
C GLY A 305 18.97 23.90 6.59
N ASP A 306 17.97 24.25 7.38
CA ASP A 306 17.17 23.36 8.24
C ASP A 306 15.68 23.34 7.88
N ARG A 307 15.25 24.22 6.95
CA ARG A 307 13.86 24.32 6.51
C ARG A 307 13.59 23.44 5.30
N GLY A 308 12.33 23.08 5.12
CA GLY A 308 11.85 22.27 4.00
C GLY A 308 11.88 20.78 4.26
N PRO A 309 11.97 19.93 3.21
CA PRO A 309 11.94 18.47 3.32
C PRO A 309 13.08 17.90 4.18
N TYR A 310 12.88 16.65 4.61
CA TYR A 310 13.95 15.88 5.24
C TYR A 310 15.11 15.65 4.27
N ARG A 311 16.32 15.58 4.82
CA ARG A 311 17.56 15.38 4.08
C ARG A 311 18.19 14.05 4.46
N PHE A 312 18.82 13.40 3.51
CA PHE A 312 19.36 12.05 3.66
C PHE A 312 20.82 11.98 3.21
N THR A 313 21.54 11.04 3.80
CA THR A 313 22.77 10.49 3.24
C THR A 313 22.44 9.22 2.46
N GLU A 314 23.39 8.78 1.63
CA GLU A 314 23.28 7.51 0.88
C GLU A 314 23.12 6.32 1.85
N ALA A 315 23.86 6.33 2.97
CA ALA A 315 23.77 5.29 3.98
C ALA A 315 22.40 5.21 4.68
N GLU A 316 21.77 6.36 4.98
CA GLU A 316 20.45 6.40 5.59
C GLU A 316 19.39 5.81 4.65
N ILE A 317 19.42 6.13 3.34
CA ILE A 317 18.49 5.54 2.36
C ILE A 317 18.73 4.04 2.25
N THR A 318 19.99 3.61 2.15
CA THR A 318 20.33 2.18 2.08
C THR A 318 19.80 1.41 3.30
N GLU A 319 19.93 1.95 4.51
CA GLU A 319 19.44 1.29 5.73
C GLU A 319 17.91 1.28 5.82
N ILE A 320 17.22 2.38 5.43
CA ILE A 320 15.75 2.44 5.44
C ILE A 320 15.13 1.40 4.50
N PHE A 321 15.71 1.18 3.33
CA PHE A 321 15.18 0.24 2.33
C PHE A 321 15.74 -1.18 2.43
N LYS A 322 16.70 -1.42 3.34
CA LYS A 322 17.36 -2.70 3.56
C LYS A 322 16.40 -3.84 3.86
N GLY A 323 16.70 -5.02 3.31
CA GLY A 323 15.86 -6.22 3.47
C GLY A 323 14.61 -6.26 2.59
N THR A 324 14.25 -5.13 1.98
CA THR A 324 13.10 -5.02 1.08
C THR A 324 13.54 -4.68 -0.33
N PHE A 325 14.49 -3.77 -0.46
CA PHE A 325 15.10 -3.37 -1.72
C PHE A 325 16.63 -3.47 -1.63
N SER A 326 17.28 -3.70 -2.77
CA SER A 326 18.71 -3.54 -2.94
C SER A 326 19.01 -2.30 -3.77
N VAL A 327 20.03 -1.55 -3.38
CA VAL A 327 20.52 -0.41 -4.17
C VAL A 327 21.29 -0.95 -5.37
N LEU A 328 20.80 -0.69 -6.59
CA LEU A 328 21.50 -1.00 -7.82
C LEU A 328 22.44 0.13 -8.23
N TYR A 329 21.99 1.37 -8.00
CA TYR A 329 22.72 2.57 -8.37
C TYR A 329 22.33 3.74 -7.46
N ASP A 330 23.28 4.60 -7.16
CA ASP A 330 23.05 5.88 -6.48
C ASP A 330 24.01 6.94 -7.00
N MET A 331 23.58 8.21 -6.95
CA MET A 331 24.38 9.34 -7.35
C MET A 331 23.98 10.64 -6.65
N LYS A 332 24.95 11.53 -6.48
CA LYS A 332 24.66 12.93 -6.11
C LYS A 332 24.01 13.66 -7.28
N SER A 333 22.99 14.42 -6.97
CA SER A 333 22.13 15.08 -7.95
C SER A 333 21.67 16.45 -7.46
N THR A 334 20.84 17.10 -8.26
CA THR A 334 20.16 18.36 -7.89
C THR A 334 18.70 18.33 -8.30
N PHE A 335 17.85 19.06 -7.58
CA PHE A 335 16.46 19.24 -7.96
C PHE A 335 16.31 20.44 -8.90
N GLY A 336 15.83 20.21 -10.11
CA GLY A 336 15.31 21.25 -10.98
C GLY A 336 14.00 21.83 -10.42
N GLY A 337 13.70 23.07 -10.74
CA GLY A 337 12.50 23.78 -10.32
C GLY A 337 12.57 25.27 -10.60
N THR A 338 11.70 26.04 -9.95
CA THR A 338 11.59 27.50 -10.12
C THR A 338 12.53 28.29 -9.20
N LEU A 339 13.23 27.61 -8.27
CA LEU A 339 14.17 28.26 -7.36
C LEU A 339 15.40 28.80 -8.09
N THR A 340 15.96 29.87 -7.56
CA THR A 340 17.18 30.50 -8.12
C THR A 340 18.43 29.64 -7.99
N HIS A 341 18.42 28.65 -7.11
CA HIS A 341 19.44 27.62 -6.97
C HIS A 341 18.80 26.24 -7.08
N SER A 342 19.53 25.27 -7.58
CA SER A 342 19.07 23.88 -7.64
C SER A 342 19.45 23.16 -6.36
N PRO A 343 18.48 22.80 -5.49
CA PRO A 343 18.78 22.08 -4.25
C PRO A 343 19.53 20.77 -4.50
N LYS A 344 20.50 20.46 -3.62
CA LYS A 344 21.26 19.22 -3.70
C LYS A 344 20.38 18.01 -3.37
N GLY A 345 20.46 17.00 -4.20
CA GLY A 345 19.71 15.76 -4.10
C GLY A 345 20.58 14.51 -4.15
N LEU A 346 19.94 13.41 -3.89
CA LEU A 346 20.45 12.05 -4.14
C LEU A 346 19.42 11.33 -5.00
N SER A 347 19.90 10.62 -6.02
CA SER A 347 19.07 9.80 -6.90
C SER A 347 19.47 8.33 -6.73
N PHE A 348 18.49 7.44 -6.67
CA PHE A 348 18.67 6.00 -6.46
C PHE A 348 17.87 5.19 -7.45
N VAL A 349 18.43 4.05 -7.85
CA VAL A 349 17.68 2.94 -8.43
C VAL A 349 17.69 1.78 -7.43
N LEU A 350 16.52 1.43 -6.95
CA LEU A 350 16.32 0.41 -5.93
C LEU A 350 15.55 -0.77 -6.55
N GLU A 351 16.06 -1.99 -6.44
CA GLU A 351 15.40 -3.20 -6.96
C GLU A 351 14.70 -3.94 -5.83
N ARG A 352 13.42 -4.28 -6.06
CA ARG A 352 12.63 -5.08 -5.13
C ARG A 352 13.20 -6.50 -5.03
N GLN A 353 13.64 -6.89 -3.83
CA GLN A 353 14.20 -8.21 -3.59
C GLN A 353 13.16 -9.32 -3.75
N LEU A 354 13.63 -10.49 -4.15
CA LEU A 354 12.85 -11.73 -4.05
C LEU A 354 12.63 -12.04 -2.56
N ALA A 355 11.37 -12.22 -2.14
CA ALA A 355 11.03 -12.62 -0.79
C ALA A 355 11.33 -14.11 -0.58
#